data_3bdd141f164a3eab7c1cd43898bcabeb
#
_entry.id   3bdd141f164a3eab7c1cd43898bcabeb
#
_cell.length_a   1.000
_cell.length_b   1.000
_cell.length_c   1.000
_cell.angle_alpha   90.00
_cell.angle_beta   90.00
_cell.angle_gamma   90.00
#
_symmetry.space_group_name_H-M   'P 1'
#
loop_
_entity.id
_entity.type
_entity.pdbx_description
1 polymer ?
#
loop_
_entity_poly.entity_id
_entity_poly.type
_entity_poly.pdbx_seq_one_letter_code
_entity_poly.pdbx_strand_id
1 'polypeptide(L)'
;MAEYQLIIIGGGLSGLAAGIRAARFGRKTLILEQHSLPGGLNSYYSRQWHLLETGLHAMTNCAAPGDKHAPLNRLFRQLHLSRKQFQLQEQIGSEIRFCGQSLRFTNDPAVLEASIAQVFPASIDRFRRLKQRIAAYDPFAPAPWRSTRQFLADHLQDDRLADMLLLPLMVYGNAEEQDMDLAQFVIMFRAVFEEGFFRPAGTMRDFLDQLVRQYQGYGGELRYRAPVAEIIVRGGRVQGVLLADGQELTAEAVLSTAGIPETIRLSGWGADIERYSGRMSFMETISLVPPARVAARNRERTIIFYHTGPVLSYRRPEALLDTSWGVICFPDHFVGQPPADLLQIRVTNAASYPLWKALAPEAYGPMKQLWTGAAVEASEEIIGNYHQSIVYQDSFTPLTIERFTRKAQGAVYGSAVKIRDGLTPWPNLFIAGTDQGFLGIVGAMLSGITVVNRHLLQ
;
A
#
# COMPACT_ATOMS: atom_id res chain seq x y z
N MET A 1 -18.31 33.64 5.34
CA MET A 1 -18.49 32.16 5.42
C MET A 1 -17.36 31.51 4.66
N ALA A 2 -16.88 30.36 5.11
CA ALA A 2 -15.84 29.62 4.39
C ALA A 2 -16.35 29.18 3.00
N GLU A 3 -15.46 29.17 2.01
CA GLU A 3 -15.77 28.76 0.63
C GLU A 3 -16.15 27.28 0.55
N TYR A 4 -15.46 26.43 1.35
CA TYR A 4 -15.69 24.99 1.45
C TYR A 4 -15.94 24.57 2.90
N GLN A 5 -16.75 23.52 3.08
CA GLN A 5 -16.89 22.89 4.40
C GLN A 5 -15.72 21.95 4.69
N LEU A 6 -15.13 21.36 3.65
CA LEU A 6 -13.98 20.50 3.76
C LEU A 6 -13.04 20.66 2.57
N ILE A 7 -11.78 20.98 2.83
CA ILE A 7 -10.69 20.84 1.85
C ILE A 7 -9.89 19.58 2.20
N ILE A 8 -9.63 18.75 1.20
CA ILE A 8 -8.85 17.51 1.31
C ILE A 8 -7.54 17.70 0.54
N ILE A 9 -6.41 17.54 1.22
CA ILE A 9 -5.08 17.62 0.60
C ILE A 9 -4.67 16.22 0.18
N GLY A 10 -4.57 16.00 -1.14
CA GLY A 10 -4.19 14.75 -1.80
C GLY A 10 -5.36 13.97 -2.40
N GLY A 11 -5.26 13.70 -3.71
CA GLY A 11 -6.18 12.87 -4.50
C GLY A 11 -5.81 11.38 -4.52
N GLY A 12 -5.12 10.89 -3.50
CA GLY A 12 -4.88 9.46 -3.29
C GLY A 12 -6.15 8.73 -2.84
N LEU A 13 -6.07 7.41 -2.70
CA LEU A 13 -7.24 6.58 -2.37
C LEU A 13 -7.94 7.00 -1.07
N SER A 14 -7.19 7.42 -0.06
CA SER A 14 -7.74 7.92 1.19
C SER A 14 -8.51 9.22 1.00
N GLY A 15 -7.95 10.16 0.23
CA GLY A 15 -8.60 11.45 -0.07
C GLY A 15 -9.85 11.30 -0.93
N LEU A 16 -9.80 10.46 -1.97
CA LEU A 16 -10.96 10.15 -2.80
C LEU A 16 -12.09 9.51 -1.98
N ALA A 17 -11.77 8.53 -1.12
CA ALA A 17 -12.76 7.88 -0.26
C ALA A 17 -13.37 8.86 0.77
N ALA A 18 -12.55 9.72 1.37
CA ALA A 18 -13.01 10.77 2.27
C ALA A 18 -13.93 11.78 1.54
N GLY A 19 -13.51 12.21 0.34
CA GLY A 19 -14.28 13.15 -0.48
C GLY A 19 -15.64 12.59 -0.87
N ILE A 20 -15.69 11.36 -1.40
CA ILE A 20 -16.94 10.67 -1.73
C ILE A 20 -17.85 10.59 -0.49
N ARG A 21 -17.28 10.21 0.65
CA ARG A 21 -18.05 10.06 1.88
C ARG A 21 -18.63 11.37 2.35
N ALA A 22 -17.86 12.46 2.37
CA ALA A 22 -18.31 13.78 2.79
C ALA A 22 -19.33 14.41 1.79
N ALA A 23 -19.01 14.36 0.50
CA ALA A 23 -19.87 14.90 -0.55
C ALA A 23 -21.26 14.19 -0.60
N ARG A 24 -21.29 12.88 -0.40
CA ARG A 24 -22.54 12.10 -0.31
C ARG A 24 -23.46 12.59 0.82
N PHE A 25 -22.92 13.19 1.87
CA PHE A 25 -23.69 13.79 2.96
C PHE A 25 -23.93 15.31 2.79
N GLY A 26 -23.79 15.80 1.55
CA GLY A 26 -24.09 17.17 1.18
C GLY A 26 -23.03 18.18 1.64
N ARG A 27 -21.84 17.73 2.07
CA ARG A 27 -20.77 18.66 2.41
C ARG A 27 -20.14 19.23 1.14
N LYS A 28 -19.99 20.54 1.06
CA LYS A 28 -19.25 21.18 -0.04
C LYS A 28 -17.76 20.89 0.13
N THR A 29 -17.23 20.03 -0.75
CA THR A 29 -15.86 19.48 -0.63
C THR A 29 -15.01 19.80 -1.82
N LEU A 30 -13.72 20.05 -1.56
CA LEU A 30 -12.67 20.21 -2.57
C LEU A 30 -11.52 19.26 -2.28
N ILE A 31 -11.10 18.47 -3.27
CA ILE A 31 -9.83 17.71 -3.25
C ILE A 31 -8.79 18.48 -4.06
N LEU A 32 -7.62 18.71 -3.46
CA LEU A 32 -6.46 19.34 -4.09
C LEU A 32 -5.39 18.28 -4.31
N GLU A 33 -5.13 17.97 -5.58
CA GLU A 33 -4.10 17.02 -6.01
C GLU A 33 -2.98 17.78 -6.74
N GLN A 34 -1.74 17.59 -6.30
CA GLN A 34 -0.58 18.26 -6.90
C GLN A 34 -0.18 17.68 -8.26
N HIS A 35 -0.44 16.37 -8.46
CA HIS A 35 -0.17 15.68 -9.70
C HIS A 35 -1.28 15.91 -10.75
N SER A 36 -1.03 15.53 -11.99
CA SER A 36 -2.03 15.55 -13.05
C SER A 36 -2.96 14.33 -13.07
N LEU A 37 -2.71 13.34 -12.22
CA LEU A 37 -3.44 12.09 -12.10
C LEU A 37 -3.77 11.80 -10.64
N PRO A 38 -4.91 11.14 -10.36
CA PRO A 38 -5.27 10.70 -9.02
C PRO A 38 -4.53 9.42 -8.63
N GLY A 39 -4.67 8.98 -7.37
CA GLY A 39 -4.28 7.67 -6.89
C GLY A 39 -3.08 7.66 -5.95
N GLY A 40 -2.25 8.70 -5.93
CA GLY A 40 -1.07 8.76 -5.07
C GLY A 40 -0.11 7.60 -5.35
N LEU A 41 0.20 6.78 -4.32
CA LEU A 41 1.05 5.57 -4.48
C LEU A 41 0.42 4.50 -5.40
N ASN A 42 -0.89 4.52 -5.57
CA ASN A 42 -1.62 3.57 -6.43
C ASN A 42 -2.15 4.24 -7.69
N SER A 43 -1.34 5.10 -8.31
CA SER A 43 -1.63 5.75 -9.57
C SER A 43 -1.18 4.88 -10.77
N TYR A 44 -1.15 5.48 -11.93
CA TYR A 44 -0.71 4.86 -13.18
C TYR A 44 0.04 5.90 -14.03
N TYR A 45 0.75 5.40 -15.04
CA TYR A 45 1.39 6.24 -16.05
C TYR A 45 1.51 5.49 -17.38
N SER A 46 1.72 6.21 -18.46
CA SER A 46 1.94 5.59 -19.77
C SER A 46 3.34 5.93 -20.29
N ARG A 47 4.04 4.93 -20.78
CA ARG A 47 5.32 5.08 -21.48
C ARG A 47 5.38 4.15 -22.68
N GLN A 48 5.81 4.68 -23.82
CA GLN A 48 5.91 3.90 -25.07
C GLN A 48 4.65 3.05 -25.34
N TRP A 49 3.47 3.65 -25.15
CA TRP A 49 2.15 3.04 -25.35
C TRP A 49 1.76 1.99 -24.30
N HIS A 50 2.64 1.63 -23.36
CA HIS A 50 2.32 0.74 -22.25
C HIS A 50 1.71 1.51 -21.09
N LEU A 51 0.56 1.06 -20.61
CA LEU A 51 -0.03 1.52 -19.35
C LEU A 51 0.60 0.74 -18.20
N LEU A 52 1.24 1.44 -17.28
CA LEU A 52 1.92 0.87 -16.13
C LEU A 52 1.27 1.40 -14.84
N GLU A 53 1.09 0.54 -13.88
CA GLU A 53 0.57 0.89 -12.56
C GLU A 53 1.70 1.07 -11.56
N THR A 54 1.56 2.02 -10.61
CA THR A 54 2.68 2.36 -9.73
C THR A 54 2.78 1.46 -8.50
N GLY A 55 1.70 1.12 -7.81
CA GLY A 55 1.76 0.42 -6.53
C GLY A 55 0.83 -0.79 -6.40
N LEU A 56 0.05 -1.11 -7.42
CA LEU A 56 -0.88 -2.23 -7.35
C LEU A 56 -0.23 -3.54 -7.78
N HIS A 57 0.17 -4.38 -6.82
CA HIS A 57 0.41 -5.78 -7.06
C HIS A 57 -0.91 -6.57 -6.94
N ALA A 58 -1.53 -6.50 -5.78
CA ALA A 58 -2.85 -7.03 -5.47
C ALA A 58 -3.51 -6.21 -4.36
N MET A 59 -4.83 -6.18 -4.34
CA MET A 59 -5.61 -5.71 -3.20
C MET A 59 -5.79 -6.87 -2.22
N THR A 60 -5.77 -6.57 -0.93
CA THR A 60 -6.10 -7.51 0.15
C THR A 60 -7.58 -7.42 0.52
N ASN A 61 -8.04 -8.25 1.45
CA ASN A 61 -9.40 -8.26 1.96
C ASN A 61 -10.43 -8.72 0.89
N CYS A 62 -10.09 -9.75 0.11
CA CYS A 62 -11.05 -10.36 -0.81
C CYS A 62 -12.27 -10.87 -0.03
N ALA A 63 -13.47 -10.55 -0.49
CA ALA A 63 -14.69 -10.94 0.21
C ALA A 63 -15.83 -11.27 -0.74
N ALA A 64 -16.59 -12.32 -0.42
CA ALA A 64 -17.83 -12.64 -1.10
C ALA A 64 -18.86 -11.50 -0.94
N PRO A 65 -19.70 -11.22 -1.95
CA PRO A 65 -20.66 -10.12 -1.89
C PRO A 65 -21.65 -10.18 -0.71
N GLY A 66 -21.94 -11.39 -0.22
CA GLY A 66 -22.90 -11.63 0.88
C GLY A 66 -22.33 -11.33 2.29
N ASP A 67 -21.03 -11.26 2.47
CA ASP A 67 -20.43 -10.97 3.77
C ASP A 67 -20.53 -9.47 4.10
N LYS A 68 -21.55 -9.14 4.91
CA LYS A 68 -21.80 -7.73 5.30
C LYS A 68 -20.75 -7.16 6.26
N HIS A 69 -19.96 -8.00 6.91
CA HIS A 69 -18.97 -7.58 7.92
C HIS A 69 -17.58 -7.39 7.33
N ALA A 70 -17.30 -8.00 6.20
CA ALA A 70 -16.01 -7.87 5.53
C ALA A 70 -15.64 -6.40 5.25
N PRO A 71 -14.38 -6.02 5.49
CA PRO A 71 -13.89 -4.65 5.29
C PRO A 71 -14.20 -4.10 3.88
N LEU A 72 -13.98 -4.90 2.84
CA LEU A 72 -14.26 -4.53 1.46
C LEU A 72 -15.73 -4.20 1.22
N ASN A 73 -16.66 -5.04 1.72
CA ASN A 73 -18.10 -4.81 1.52
C ASN A 73 -18.61 -3.61 2.34
N ARG A 74 -18.01 -3.36 3.51
CA ARG A 74 -18.26 -2.13 4.29
C ARG A 74 -17.82 -0.90 3.51
N LEU A 75 -16.63 -0.93 2.90
CA LEU A 75 -16.10 0.11 2.04
C LEU A 75 -17.08 0.44 0.91
N PHE A 76 -17.52 -0.58 0.14
CA PHE A 76 -18.44 -0.41 -0.98
C PHE A 76 -19.78 0.24 -0.56
N ARG A 77 -20.36 -0.21 0.57
CA ARG A 77 -21.59 0.41 1.12
C ARG A 77 -21.37 1.88 1.52
N GLN A 78 -20.24 2.17 2.18
CA GLN A 78 -19.93 3.53 2.65
C GLN A 78 -19.75 4.52 1.50
N LEU A 79 -19.13 4.06 0.42
CA LEU A 79 -18.88 4.86 -0.78
C LEU A 79 -20.01 4.75 -1.82
N HIS A 80 -21.02 3.91 -1.59
CA HIS A 80 -22.10 3.63 -2.52
C HIS A 80 -21.59 3.15 -3.89
N LEU A 81 -20.56 2.31 -3.86
CA LEU A 81 -20.01 1.66 -5.05
C LEU A 81 -20.75 0.35 -5.35
N SER A 82 -20.99 0.09 -6.63
CA SER A 82 -21.65 -1.12 -7.06
C SER A 82 -20.69 -2.31 -7.19
N ARG A 83 -20.94 -3.40 -6.47
CA ARG A 83 -20.19 -4.67 -6.65
C ARG A 83 -20.34 -5.26 -8.05
N LYS A 84 -21.44 -4.95 -8.76
CA LYS A 84 -21.65 -5.42 -10.14
C LYS A 84 -20.71 -4.70 -11.12
N GLN A 85 -20.40 -3.44 -10.86
CA GLN A 85 -19.44 -2.65 -11.65
C GLN A 85 -18.00 -2.94 -11.29
N PHE A 86 -17.75 -3.45 -10.07
CA PHE A 86 -16.45 -3.78 -9.57
C PHE A 86 -16.30 -5.30 -9.48
N GLN A 87 -15.98 -5.93 -10.59
CA GLN A 87 -15.71 -7.36 -10.63
C GLN A 87 -14.36 -7.63 -9.99
N LEU A 88 -14.31 -8.62 -9.08
CA LEU A 88 -13.10 -9.08 -8.45
C LEU A 88 -12.52 -10.24 -9.26
N GLN A 89 -11.22 -10.18 -9.46
CA GLN A 89 -10.43 -11.26 -10.03
C GLN A 89 -9.51 -11.78 -8.94
N GLU A 90 -9.80 -12.97 -8.44
CA GLU A 90 -9.04 -13.57 -7.34
C GLU A 90 -7.66 -14.04 -7.79
N GLN A 91 -6.72 -14.11 -6.86
CA GLN A 91 -5.43 -14.72 -7.14
C GLN A 91 -5.58 -16.19 -7.56
N ILE A 92 -4.74 -16.65 -8.47
CA ILE A 92 -4.65 -18.08 -8.79
C ILE A 92 -3.93 -18.81 -7.65
N GLY A 93 -2.82 -18.24 -7.15
CA GLY A 93 -2.10 -18.74 -6.00
C GLY A 93 -0.82 -17.95 -5.75
N SER A 94 -0.43 -17.85 -4.50
CA SER A 94 0.79 -17.17 -4.06
C SER A 94 1.72 -18.13 -3.33
N GLU A 95 2.98 -17.74 -3.25
CA GLU A 95 4.05 -18.55 -2.68
C GLU A 95 4.93 -17.71 -1.76
N ILE A 96 5.35 -18.30 -0.65
CA ILE A 96 6.39 -17.75 0.23
C ILE A 96 7.60 -18.65 0.08
N ARG A 97 8.69 -18.14 -0.49
CA ARG A 97 9.97 -18.84 -0.61
C ARG A 97 10.96 -18.29 0.39
N PHE A 98 11.48 -19.14 1.22
CA PHE A 98 12.41 -18.75 2.26
C PHE A 98 13.53 -19.80 2.39
N CYS A 99 14.76 -19.44 1.99
CA CYS A 99 15.93 -20.29 2.16
C CYS A 99 15.69 -21.75 1.74
N GLY A 100 15.19 -21.96 0.52
CA GLY A 100 14.94 -23.29 -0.06
C GLY A 100 13.63 -23.97 0.34
N GLN A 101 12.89 -23.44 1.31
CA GLN A 101 11.54 -23.89 1.66
C GLN A 101 10.47 -23.04 0.97
N SER A 102 9.30 -23.63 0.77
CA SER A 102 8.19 -22.95 0.11
C SER A 102 6.86 -23.26 0.78
N LEU A 103 6.06 -22.23 1.04
CA LEU A 103 4.66 -22.33 1.45
C LEU A 103 3.76 -21.78 0.35
N ARG A 104 2.70 -22.48 0.02
CA ARG A 104 1.65 -22.02 -0.91
C ARG A 104 0.45 -21.52 -0.13
N PHE A 105 -0.21 -20.50 -0.68
CA PHE A 105 -1.49 -20.01 -0.16
C PHE A 105 -2.34 -19.42 -1.30
N THR A 106 -3.64 -19.39 -1.08
CA THR A 106 -4.65 -18.84 -1.98
C THR A 106 -5.67 -18.05 -1.15
N ASN A 107 -6.82 -17.70 -1.71
CA ASN A 107 -7.94 -17.14 -0.96
C ASN A 107 -8.70 -18.21 -0.13
N ASP A 108 -8.36 -19.50 -0.29
CA ASP A 108 -8.78 -20.57 0.63
C ASP A 108 -7.69 -20.76 1.71
N PRO A 109 -7.98 -20.42 2.99
CA PRO A 109 -7.03 -20.58 4.10
C PRO A 109 -6.57 -22.03 4.33
N ALA A 110 -7.33 -23.02 3.84
CA ALA A 110 -6.97 -24.43 3.97
C ALA A 110 -5.69 -24.77 3.16
N VAL A 111 -5.43 -24.05 2.07
CA VAL A 111 -4.22 -24.25 1.24
C VAL A 111 -2.95 -23.91 2.03
N LEU A 112 -2.95 -22.78 2.75
CA LEU A 112 -1.81 -22.42 3.61
C LEU A 112 -1.63 -23.46 4.74
N GLU A 113 -2.73 -23.87 5.40
CA GLU A 113 -2.68 -24.85 6.47
C GLU A 113 -2.13 -26.20 5.99
N ALA A 114 -2.58 -26.68 4.83
CA ALA A 114 -2.07 -27.91 4.22
C ALA A 114 -0.58 -27.79 3.84
N SER A 115 -0.16 -26.64 3.31
CA SER A 115 1.24 -26.36 2.98
C SER A 115 2.13 -26.35 4.23
N ILE A 116 1.67 -25.75 5.33
CA ILE A 116 2.38 -25.78 6.62
C ILE A 116 2.44 -27.20 7.17
N ALA A 117 1.35 -27.97 7.10
CA ALA A 117 1.35 -29.36 7.57
C ALA A 117 2.38 -30.24 6.81
N GLN A 118 2.57 -29.96 5.54
CA GLN A 118 3.55 -30.67 4.72
C GLN A 118 5.00 -30.26 5.02
N VAL A 119 5.27 -28.95 5.15
CA VAL A 119 6.65 -28.41 5.28
C VAL A 119 7.09 -28.36 6.74
N PHE A 120 6.17 -28.09 7.67
CA PHE A 120 6.39 -27.95 9.11
C PHE A 120 5.47 -28.88 9.94
N PRO A 121 5.53 -30.21 9.75
CA PRO A 121 4.58 -31.12 10.40
C PRO A 121 4.61 -31.06 11.93
N ALA A 122 5.74 -30.70 12.54
CA ALA A 122 5.85 -30.54 14.00
C ALA A 122 5.16 -29.25 14.53
N SER A 123 4.89 -28.27 13.64
CA SER A 123 4.37 -26.95 14.02
C SER A 123 2.89 -26.77 13.69
N ILE A 124 2.25 -27.71 12.96
CA ILE A 124 0.88 -27.53 12.44
C ILE A 124 -0.17 -27.32 13.55
N ASP A 125 -0.10 -28.05 14.64
CA ASP A 125 -1.08 -27.88 15.72
C ASP A 125 -0.87 -26.59 16.50
N ARG A 126 0.37 -26.10 16.58
CA ARG A 126 0.67 -24.77 17.13
C ARG A 126 0.12 -23.68 16.21
N PHE A 127 0.27 -23.81 14.89
CA PHE A 127 -0.29 -22.91 13.90
C PHE A 127 -1.82 -22.84 13.99
N ARG A 128 -2.50 -23.99 14.14
CA ARG A 128 -3.97 -24.02 14.33
C ARG A 128 -4.40 -23.26 15.59
N ARG A 129 -3.69 -23.44 16.70
CA ARG A 129 -3.94 -22.68 17.94
C ARG A 129 -3.64 -21.18 17.77
N LEU A 130 -2.58 -20.82 17.02
CA LEU A 130 -2.26 -19.43 16.67
C LEU A 130 -3.41 -18.79 15.90
N LYS A 131 -3.97 -19.45 14.88
CA LYS A 131 -5.14 -18.96 14.12
C LYS A 131 -6.33 -18.67 15.05
N GLN A 132 -6.63 -19.54 16.00
CA GLN A 132 -7.70 -19.32 16.99
C GLN A 132 -7.45 -18.06 17.83
N ARG A 133 -6.21 -17.83 18.25
CA ARG A 133 -5.84 -16.63 19.01
C ARG A 133 -5.94 -15.36 18.17
N ILE A 134 -5.50 -15.41 16.90
CA ILE A 134 -5.63 -14.33 15.95
C ILE A 134 -7.12 -14.01 15.71
N ALA A 135 -7.98 -15.02 15.57
CA ALA A 135 -9.41 -14.84 15.37
C ALA A 135 -10.09 -14.18 16.58
N ALA A 136 -9.65 -14.49 17.80
CA ALA A 136 -10.19 -13.93 19.04
C ALA A 136 -9.62 -12.54 19.40
N TYR A 137 -8.54 -12.10 18.76
CA TYR A 137 -7.89 -10.82 19.08
C TYR A 137 -8.66 -9.63 18.47
N ASP A 138 -8.95 -8.61 19.28
CA ASP A 138 -9.48 -7.34 18.79
C ASP A 138 -8.34 -6.34 18.48
N PRO A 139 -7.97 -6.14 17.19
CA PRO A 139 -6.89 -5.25 16.83
C PRO A 139 -7.23 -3.76 16.92
N PHE A 140 -8.50 -3.43 17.20
CA PHE A 140 -8.97 -2.05 17.33
C PHE A 140 -9.13 -1.61 18.79
N ALA A 141 -9.05 -2.53 19.73
CA ALA A 141 -9.01 -2.20 21.16
C ALA A 141 -7.74 -1.37 21.48
N PRO A 142 -7.87 -0.30 22.26
CA PRO A 142 -6.70 0.46 22.70
C PRO A 142 -5.72 -0.44 23.48
N ALA A 143 -4.51 -0.56 22.97
CA ALA A 143 -3.45 -1.36 23.59
C ALA A 143 -2.09 -0.71 23.32
N PRO A 144 -1.10 -0.88 24.21
CA PRO A 144 0.28 -0.49 23.91
C PRO A 144 0.84 -1.34 22.77
N TRP A 145 1.89 -0.84 22.12
CA TRP A 145 2.64 -1.60 21.13
C TRP A 145 3.13 -2.94 21.71
N ARG A 146 2.98 -4.00 20.92
CA ARG A 146 3.41 -5.36 21.30
C ARG A 146 4.15 -6.01 20.14
N SER A 147 5.30 -6.60 20.44
CA SER A 147 6.10 -7.33 19.47
C SER A 147 5.35 -8.53 18.88
N THR A 148 5.22 -8.57 17.57
CA THR A 148 4.72 -9.74 16.84
C THR A 148 5.71 -10.88 16.86
N ARG A 149 7.02 -10.58 16.75
CA ARG A 149 8.06 -11.63 16.81
C ARG A 149 8.02 -12.39 18.13
N GLN A 150 7.89 -11.67 19.26
CA GLN A 150 7.75 -12.30 20.55
C GLN A 150 6.45 -13.13 20.63
N PHE A 151 5.33 -12.59 20.15
CA PHE A 151 4.06 -13.30 20.10
C PHE A 151 4.16 -14.60 19.28
N LEU A 152 4.82 -14.58 18.13
CA LEU A 152 5.01 -15.77 17.29
C LEU A 152 5.98 -16.76 17.95
N ALA A 153 7.07 -16.31 18.56
CA ALA A 153 8.01 -17.16 19.29
C ALA A 153 7.30 -17.93 20.43
N ASP A 154 6.44 -17.24 21.20
CA ASP A 154 5.69 -17.85 22.31
C ASP A 154 4.67 -18.90 21.84
N HIS A 155 4.14 -18.77 20.63
CA HIS A 155 3.01 -19.59 20.16
C HIS A 155 3.38 -20.60 19.08
N LEU A 156 4.30 -20.30 18.16
CA LEU A 156 4.75 -21.23 17.12
C LEU A 156 5.95 -22.06 17.56
N GLN A 157 6.88 -21.46 18.29
CA GLN A 157 8.16 -22.08 18.67
C GLN A 157 8.90 -22.68 17.46
N ASP A 158 8.86 -21.96 16.34
CA ASP A 158 9.47 -22.28 15.06
C ASP A 158 9.79 -20.97 14.33
N ASP A 159 11.03 -20.53 14.46
CA ASP A 159 11.47 -19.21 13.97
C ASP A 159 11.39 -19.12 12.44
N ARG A 160 11.64 -20.24 11.73
CA ARG A 160 11.55 -20.28 10.29
C ARG A 160 10.11 -20.09 9.81
N LEU A 161 9.16 -20.81 10.41
CA LEU A 161 7.74 -20.63 10.10
C LEU A 161 7.28 -19.22 10.47
N ALA A 162 7.74 -18.66 11.58
CA ALA A 162 7.42 -17.28 11.98
C ALA A 162 7.91 -16.28 10.95
N ASP A 163 9.16 -16.39 10.49
CA ASP A 163 9.74 -15.52 9.45
C ASP A 163 8.99 -15.66 8.12
N MET A 164 8.63 -16.88 7.72
CA MET A 164 7.86 -17.12 6.49
C MET A 164 6.45 -16.49 6.57
N LEU A 165 5.79 -16.52 7.71
CA LEU A 165 4.49 -15.87 7.89
C LEU A 165 4.61 -14.35 7.94
N LEU A 166 5.68 -13.82 8.53
CA LEU A 166 5.91 -12.37 8.63
C LEU A 166 6.27 -11.73 7.28
N LEU A 167 7.03 -12.41 6.43
CA LEU A 167 7.55 -11.83 5.19
C LEU A 167 6.46 -11.18 4.32
N PRO A 168 5.35 -11.85 3.93
CA PRO A 168 4.31 -11.21 3.14
C PRO A 168 3.63 -10.03 3.86
N LEU A 169 3.43 -10.15 5.16
CA LEU A 169 2.70 -9.15 5.95
C LEU A 169 3.52 -7.88 6.14
N MET A 170 4.83 -8.02 6.35
CA MET A 170 5.74 -6.89 6.45
C MET A 170 5.92 -6.19 5.11
N VAL A 171 6.08 -6.95 4.01
CA VAL A 171 6.24 -6.39 2.66
C VAL A 171 4.97 -5.68 2.18
N TYR A 172 3.79 -6.12 2.60
CA TYR A 172 2.51 -5.54 2.17
C TYR A 172 1.97 -4.47 3.13
N GLY A 173 2.51 -4.33 4.32
CA GLY A 173 1.92 -3.38 5.26
C GLY A 173 2.68 -3.17 6.56
N ASN A 174 4.01 -2.97 6.52
CA ASN A 174 4.74 -2.60 7.72
C ASN A 174 5.62 -1.36 7.52
N ALA A 175 5.47 -0.38 8.41
CA ALA A 175 6.28 0.83 8.45
C ALA A 175 7.50 0.72 9.38
N GLU A 176 7.52 -0.28 10.25
CA GLU A 176 8.58 -0.51 11.24
C GLU A 176 9.66 -1.43 10.68
N GLU A 177 10.89 -1.27 11.17
CA GLU A 177 11.99 -2.16 10.83
C GLU A 177 12.02 -3.33 11.80
N GLN A 178 12.39 -4.53 11.33
CA GLN A 178 12.64 -5.78 12.08
C GLN A 178 11.43 -6.43 12.73
N ASP A 179 10.42 -5.71 13.15
CA ASP A 179 9.24 -6.23 13.83
C ASP A 179 7.97 -5.50 13.36
N MET A 180 6.83 -5.87 13.87
CA MET A 180 5.52 -5.34 13.55
C MET A 180 4.67 -5.28 14.83
N ASP A 181 3.85 -4.24 14.99
CA ASP A 181 2.84 -4.21 16.06
C ASP A 181 1.87 -5.38 15.94
N LEU A 182 1.60 -6.08 17.04
CA LEU A 182 0.71 -7.24 17.06
C LEU A 182 -0.70 -6.93 16.51
N ALA A 183 -1.26 -5.77 16.80
CA ALA A 183 -2.55 -5.37 16.24
C ALA A 183 -2.48 -5.25 14.70
N GLN A 184 -1.40 -4.67 14.17
CA GLN A 184 -1.17 -4.59 12.73
C GLN A 184 -0.96 -5.97 12.11
N PHE A 185 -0.22 -6.85 12.77
CA PHE A 185 -0.04 -8.24 12.35
C PHE A 185 -1.38 -8.96 12.21
N VAL A 186 -2.25 -8.86 13.21
CA VAL A 186 -3.57 -9.52 13.18
C VAL A 186 -4.43 -9.01 12.02
N ILE A 187 -4.43 -7.69 11.77
CA ILE A 187 -5.14 -7.10 10.62
C ILE A 187 -4.58 -7.66 9.31
N MET A 188 -3.25 -7.65 9.15
CA MET A 188 -2.60 -8.11 7.92
C MET A 188 -2.72 -9.62 7.72
N PHE A 189 -2.64 -10.41 8.80
CA PHE A 189 -2.81 -11.86 8.73
C PHE A 189 -4.21 -12.21 8.18
N ARG A 190 -5.26 -11.60 8.73
CA ARG A 190 -6.62 -11.80 8.24
C ARG A 190 -6.77 -11.34 6.79
N ALA A 191 -6.26 -10.17 6.47
CA ALA A 191 -6.38 -9.58 5.14
C ALA A 191 -5.68 -10.38 4.04
N VAL A 192 -4.52 -11.00 4.35
CA VAL A 192 -3.69 -11.71 3.38
C VAL A 192 -3.96 -13.21 3.37
N PHE A 193 -4.04 -13.86 4.54
CA PHE A 193 -4.10 -15.32 4.62
C PHE A 193 -5.51 -15.88 4.86
N GLU A 194 -6.44 -15.08 5.36
CA GLU A 194 -7.82 -15.53 5.58
C GLU A 194 -8.79 -15.00 4.52
N GLU A 195 -8.62 -13.74 4.09
CA GLU A 195 -9.47 -13.11 3.07
C GLU A 195 -8.82 -13.18 1.68
N GLY A 196 -7.50 -13.02 1.59
CA GLY A 196 -6.73 -13.24 0.38
C GLY A 196 -6.60 -12.04 -0.54
N PHE A 197 -6.05 -12.30 -1.75
CA PHE A 197 -5.71 -11.30 -2.75
C PHE A 197 -6.69 -11.28 -3.91
N PHE A 198 -6.88 -10.09 -4.46
CA PHE A 198 -7.62 -9.90 -5.70
C PHE A 198 -7.14 -8.66 -6.45
N ARG A 199 -7.56 -8.54 -7.70
CA ARG A 199 -7.50 -7.30 -8.48
C ARG A 199 -8.90 -6.91 -8.95
N PRO A 200 -9.18 -5.61 -9.19
CA PRO A 200 -10.34 -5.21 -9.96
C PRO A 200 -10.18 -5.70 -11.41
N ALA A 201 -11.26 -6.08 -12.05
CA ALA A 201 -11.28 -6.28 -13.50
C ALA A 201 -10.94 -4.95 -14.18
N GLY A 202 -10.07 -5.00 -15.19
CA GLY A 202 -9.50 -3.81 -15.81
C GLY A 202 -8.23 -3.33 -15.10
N THR A 203 -7.98 -2.03 -15.19
CA THR A 203 -6.76 -1.40 -14.71
C THR A 203 -6.99 -0.56 -13.46
N MET A 204 -5.91 -0.19 -12.78
CA MET A 204 -5.99 0.80 -11.69
C MET A 204 -6.57 2.14 -12.15
N ARG A 205 -6.31 2.53 -13.40
CA ARG A 205 -6.94 3.70 -14.02
C ARG A 205 -8.46 3.61 -13.99
N ASP A 206 -9.03 2.49 -14.44
CA ASP A 206 -10.49 2.30 -14.48
C ASP A 206 -11.11 2.39 -13.09
N PHE A 207 -10.43 1.84 -12.08
CA PHE A 207 -10.86 1.94 -10.69
C PHE A 207 -10.81 3.38 -10.17
N LEU A 208 -9.71 4.10 -10.42
CA LEU A 208 -9.58 5.50 -10.02
C LEU A 208 -10.60 6.40 -10.73
N ASP A 209 -10.83 6.18 -12.03
CA ASP A 209 -11.84 6.90 -12.81
C ASP A 209 -13.26 6.66 -12.25
N GLN A 210 -13.55 5.46 -11.76
CA GLN A 210 -14.81 5.16 -11.08
C GLN A 210 -14.95 5.96 -9.78
N LEU A 211 -13.90 6.03 -8.96
CA LEU A 211 -13.91 6.81 -7.71
C LEU A 211 -14.07 8.30 -7.99
N VAL A 212 -13.37 8.84 -8.98
CA VAL A 212 -13.46 10.25 -9.37
C VAL A 212 -14.87 10.58 -9.87
N ARG A 213 -15.43 9.76 -10.76
CA ARG A 213 -16.83 9.93 -11.23
C ARG A 213 -17.84 9.89 -10.08
N GLN A 214 -17.65 8.98 -9.12
CA GLN A 214 -18.52 8.89 -7.95
C GLN A 214 -18.43 10.13 -7.09
N TYR A 215 -17.24 10.66 -6.85
CA TYR A 215 -17.00 11.89 -6.09
C TYR A 215 -17.67 13.10 -6.75
N GLN A 216 -17.42 13.29 -8.05
CA GLN A 216 -17.99 14.39 -8.82
C GLN A 216 -19.52 14.26 -8.97
N GLY A 217 -20.03 13.03 -9.07
CA GLY A 217 -21.46 12.74 -9.10
C GLY A 217 -22.22 13.19 -7.84
N TYR A 218 -21.52 13.31 -6.71
CA TYR A 218 -22.07 13.93 -5.48
C TYR A 218 -21.78 15.42 -5.36
N GLY A 219 -21.29 16.08 -6.43
CA GLY A 219 -21.00 17.52 -6.44
C GLY A 219 -19.64 17.87 -5.80
N GLY A 220 -18.75 16.88 -5.58
CA GLY A 220 -17.40 17.15 -5.12
C GLY A 220 -16.53 17.77 -6.20
N GLU A 221 -15.65 18.71 -5.82
CA GLU A 221 -14.72 19.39 -6.69
C GLU A 221 -13.31 18.77 -6.56
N LEU A 222 -12.68 18.45 -7.68
CA LEU A 222 -11.31 17.92 -7.73
C LEU A 222 -10.45 18.80 -8.63
N ARG A 223 -9.38 19.37 -8.06
CA ARG A 223 -8.39 20.17 -8.80
C ARG A 223 -7.08 19.43 -8.86
N TYR A 224 -6.64 19.15 -10.07
CA TYR A 224 -5.30 18.65 -10.37
C TYR A 224 -4.30 19.79 -10.54
N ARG A 225 -2.99 19.48 -10.41
CA ARG A 225 -1.90 20.45 -10.50
C ARG A 225 -2.10 21.63 -9.54
N ALA A 226 -2.67 21.36 -8.38
CA ALA A 226 -2.99 22.30 -7.33
C ALA A 226 -2.19 22.00 -6.05
N PRO A 227 -0.87 22.18 -6.05
CA PRO A 227 -0.05 21.89 -4.88
C PRO A 227 -0.37 22.90 -3.77
N VAL A 228 -0.66 22.38 -2.58
CA VAL A 228 -0.81 23.17 -1.35
C VAL A 228 0.57 23.56 -0.85
N ALA A 229 0.82 24.86 -0.66
CA ALA A 229 2.05 25.41 -0.12
C ALA A 229 1.99 25.56 1.41
N GLU A 230 0.79 25.88 1.97
CA GLU A 230 0.61 26.11 3.39
C GLU A 230 -0.81 25.75 3.82
N ILE A 231 -0.95 25.22 5.04
CA ILE A 231 -2.21 25.13 5.77
C ILE A 231 -2.31 26.36 6.68
N ILE A 232 -3.22 27.25 6.38
CA ILE A 232 -3.34 28.55 7.06
C ILE A 232 -3.93 28.36 8.44
N VAL A 233 -3.12 28.61 9.48
CA VAL A 233 -3.54 28.54 10.88
C VAL A 233 -3.55 29.96 11.49
N ARG A 234 -4.71 30.38 11.99
CA ARG A 234 -4.87 31.67 12.69
C ARG A 234 -5.69 31.47 13.96
N GLY A 235 -5.21 32.00 15.07
CA GLY A 235 -5.90 31.89 16.36
C GLY A 235 -6.08 30.44 16.86
N GLY A 236 -5.09 29.56 16.58
CA GLY A 236 -5.14 28.16 16.98
C GLY A 236 -6.13 27.29 16.17
N ARG A 237 -6.62 27.78 15.04
CA ARG A 237 -7.59 27.10 14.18
C ARG A 237 -7.22 27.24 12.71
N VAL A 238 -7.42 26.18 11.95
CA VAL A 238 -7.24 26.21 10.49
C VAL A 238 -8.35 27.06 9.86
N GLN A 239 -7.94 27.94 8.93
CA GLN A 239 -8.83 28.80 8.14
C GLN A 239 -8.98 28.33 6.70
N GLY A 240 -8.05 27.52 6.22
CA GLY A 240 -8.00 27.04 4.84
C GLY A 240 -6.59 26.66 4.42
N VAL A 241 -6.30 26.85 3.16
CA VAL A 241 -5.01 26.52 2.55
C VAL A 241 -4.55 27.61 1.58
N LEU A 242 -3.25 27.76 1.44
CA LEU A 242 -2.60 28.57 0.40
C LEU A 242 -2.03 27.62 -0.67
N LEU A 243 -2.38 27.84 -1.92
CA LEU A 243 -1.81 27.11 -3.04
C LEU A 243 -0.46 27.70 -3.46
N ALA A 244 0.36 26.93 -4.18
CA ALA A 244 1.67 27.37 -4.64
C ALA A 244 1.60 28.53 -5.68
N ASP A 245 0.44 28.74 -6.32
CA ASP A 245 0.20 29.88 -7.23
C ASP A 245 -0.23 31.15 -6.50
N GLY A 246 -0.34 31.12 -5.16
CA GLY A 246 -0.73 32.24 -4.31
C GLY A 246 -2.24 32.34 -4.04
N GLN A 247 -3.07 31.44 -4.58
CA GLN A 247 -4.50 31.42 -4.28
C GLN A 247 -4.75 30.95 -2.84
N GLU A 248 -5.46 31.76 -2.05
CA GLU A 248 -5.95 31.38 -0.73
C GLU A 248 -7.38 30.80 -0.87
N LEU A 249 -7.63 29.63 -0.28
CA LEU A 249 -8.93 28.95 -0.26
C LEU A 249 -9.35 28.73 1.20
N THR A 250 -10.56 29.20 1.55
CA THR A 250 -11.06 29.10 2.93
C THR A 250 -11.88 27.84 3.17
N ALA A 251 -11.74 27.21 4.36
CA ALA A 251 -12.45 26.00 4.72
C ALA A 251 -12.83 25.98 6.22
N GLU A 252 -13.95 25.32 6.54
CA GLU A 252 -14.33 25.02 7.93
C GLU A 252 -13.41 23.97 8.56
N ALA A 253 -12.97 22.99 7.74
CA ALA A 253 -12.03 21.93 8.13
C ALA A 253 -11.10 21.57 6.98
N VAL A 254 -9.92 21.06 7.33
CA VAL A 254 -8.94 20.50 6.39
C VAL A 254 -8.63 19.07 6.79
N LEU A 255 -8.63 18.16 5.80
CA LEU A 255 -8.18 16.79 5.94
C LEU A 255 -6.90 16.59 5.11
N SER A 256 -5.78 16.34 5.76
CA SER A 256 -4.53 16.02 5.08
C SER A 256 -4.39 14.50 4.89
N THR A 257 -4.20 14.09 3.65
CA THR A 257 -3.80 12.71 3.29
C THR A 257 -2.36 12.65 2.78
N ALA A 258 -1.63 13.75 2.90
CA ALA A 258 -0.25 13.85 2.45
C ALA A 258 0.71 13.04 3.34
N GLY A 259 0.41 12.88 4.62
CA GLY A 259 1.24 12.24 5.64
C GLY A 259 1.53 13.15 6.81
N ILE A 260 2.00 12.59 7.93
CA ILE A 260 2.32 13.38 9.13
C ILE A 260 3.48 14.36 8.86
N PRO A 261 4.66 13.92 8.35
CA PRO A 261 5.78 14.83 8.08
C PRO A 261 5.40 15.99 7.17
N GLU A 262 4.63 15.72 6.11
CA GLU A 262 4.15 16.70 5.15
C GLU A 262 3.16 17.66 5.80
N THR A 263 2.24 17.16 6.62
CA THR A 263 1.25 17.97 7.35
C THR A 263 1.94 18.89 8.37
N ILE A 264 2.96 18.39 9.06
CA ILE A 264 3.77 19.20 9.97
C ILE A 264 4.42 20.39 9.25
N ARG A 265 5.03 20.13 8.06
CA ARG A 265 5.65 21.18 7.25
C ARG A 265 4.63 22.20 6.74
N LEU A 266 3.50 21.72 6.22
CA LEU A 266 2.46 22.58 5.65
C LEU A 266 1.76 23.45 6.72
N SER A 267 1.64 22.99 7.96
CA SER A 267 0.85 23.65 9.00
C SER A 267 1.68 24.38 10.06
N GLY A 268 3.03 24.24 10.02
CA GLY A 268 3.88 24.79 11.08
C GLY A 268 3.63 24.16 12.45
N TRP A 269 3.22 22.91 12.51
CA TRP A 269 2.83 22.21 13.76
C TRP A 269 3.95 22.17 14.84
N GLY A 270 5.20 22.40 14.49
CA GLY A 270 6.29 22.42 15.47
C GLY A 270 6.67 21.05 16.08
N ALA A 271 6.12 19.95 15.57
CA ALA A 271 6.52 18.60 15.98
C ALA A 271 7.84 18.20 15.31
N ASP A 272 8.56 17.28 15.95
CA ASP A 272 9.78 16.69 15.39
C ASP A 272 9.42 15.82 14.17
N ILE A 273 9.79 16.28 12.98
CA ILE A 273 9.52 15.61 11.71
C ILE A 273 10.22 14.26 11.64
N GLU A 274 11.45 14.15 12.18
CA GLU A 274 12.23 12.91 12.11
C GLU A 274 11.55 11.76 12.87
N ARG A 275 10.89 12.08 13.97
CA ARG A 275 10.09 11.12 14.74
C ARG A 275 8.99 10.45 13.88
N TYR A 276 8.44 11.19 12.93
CA TYR A 276 7.35 10.72 12.08
C TYR A 276 7.79 10.32 10.68
N SER A 277 9.06 10.48 10.35
CA SER A 277 9.59 10.10 9.04
C SER A 277 9.64 8.59 8.89
N GLY A 278 8.97 8.07 7.85
CA GLY A 278 9.02 6.66 7.51
C GLY A 278 10.37 6.31 6.89
N ARG A 279 10.87 5.08 7.14
CA ARG A 279 12.19 4.64 6.68
C ARG A 279 12.14 3.62 5.55
N MET A 280 11.01 2.89 5.42
CA MET A 280 10.88 1.81 4.43
C MET A 280 10.46 2.36 3.08
N SER A 281 11.36 2.24 2.12
CA SER A 281 11.12 2.56 0.72
C SER A 281 11.58 1.42 -0.17
N PHE A 282 11.13 1.43 -1.43
CA PHE A 282 11.34 0.33 -2.34
C PHE A 282 11.77 0.84 -3.72
N MET A 283 12.44 -0.04 -4.44
CA MET A 283 12.62 0.08 -5.89
C MET A 283 11.76 -0.99 -6.54
N GLU A 284 11.08 -0.62 -7.61
CA GLU A 284 10.32 -1.56 -8.42
C GLU A 284 10.84 -1.62 -9.83
N THR A 285 11.00 -2.83 -10.33
CA THR A 285 11.37 -3.14 -11.71
C THR A 285 10.18 -3.80 -12.39
N ILE A 286 9.75 -3.25 -13.51
CA ILE A 286 8.63 -3.73 -14.33
C ILE A 286 9.20 -4.19 -15.66
N SER A 287 9.05 -5.47 -15.99
CA SER A 287 9.49 -6.05 -17.25
C SER A 287 8.29 -6.61 -18.00
N LEU A 288 8.20 -6.30 -19.30
CA LEU A 288 7.21 -6.86 -20.21
C LEU A 288 7.85 -7.93 -21.07
N VAL A 289 7.31 -9.13 -21.03
CA VAL A 289 7.87 -10.31 -21.73
C VAL A 289 6.78 -11.07 -22.48
N PRO A 290 7.09 -11.71 -23.63
CA PRO A 290 6.15 -12.60 -24.29
C PRO A 290 5.73 -13.77 -23.38
N PRO A 291 4.45 -14.17 -23.31
CA PRO A 291 3.98 -15.25 -22.43
C PRO A 291 4.69 -16.58 -22.60
N ALA A 292 5.12 -16.90 -23.82
CA ALA A 292 5.85 -18.13 -24.13
C ALA A 292 7.26 -18.17 -23.48
N ARG A 293 7.77 -17.04 -23.00
CA ARG A 293 9.10 -16.92 -22.37
C ARG A 293 9.06 -17.01 -20.84
N VAL A 294 7.86 -16.96 -20.26
CA VAL A 294 7.68 -17.18 -18.82
C VAL A 294 7.56 -18.69 -18.57
N ALA A 295 8.40 -19.23 -17.69
CA ALA A 295 8.40 -20.65 -17.38
C ALA A 295 7.00 -21.14 -16.96
N ALA A 296 6.59 -22.29 -17.49
CA ALA A 296 5.23 -22.85 -17.30
C ALA A 296 4.84 -22.97 -15.82
N ARG A 297 5.81 -23.28 -14.93
CA ARG A 297 5.60 -23.36 -13.48
C ARG A 297 5.10 -22.06 -12.84
N ASN A 298 5.28 -20.92 -13.50
CA ASN A 298 4.85 -19.61 -12.96
C ASN A 298 3.41 -19.26 -13.36
N ARG A 299 2.76 -20.00 -14.26
CA ARG A 299 1.39 -19.70 -14.72
C ARG A 299 0.33 -19.79 -13.62
N GLU A 300 0.61 -20.61 -12.60
CA GLU A 300 -0.28 -20.77 -11.43
C GLU A 300 0.14 -19.87 -10.25
N ARG A 301 1.08 -18.96 -10.47
CA ARG A 301 1.60 -18.07 -9.44
C ARG A 301 1.18 -16.64 -9.74
N THR A 302 0.54 -16.02 -8.75
CA THR A 302 0.16 -14.61 -8.81
C THR A 302 1.24 -13.74 -8.16
N ILE A 303 1.67 -14.13 -6.95
CA ILE A 303 2.67 -13.41 -6.17
C ILE A 303 3.63 -14.39 -5.53
N ILE A 304 4.91 -14.08 -5.57
CA ILE A 304 5.96 -14.81 -4.86
C ILE A 304 6.66 -13.84 -3.90
N PHE A 305 6.54 -14.09 -2.62
CA PHE A 305 7.35 -13.45 -1.59
C PHE A 305 8.61 -14.28 -1.40
N TYR A 306 9.76 -13.66 -1.47
CA TYR A 306 11.01 -14.42 -1.37
C TYR A 306 12.02 -13.81 -0.41
N HIS A 307 12.78 -14.67 0.22
CA HIS A 307 13.96 -14.35 1.03
C HIS A 307 15.01 -15.44 0.86
N THR A 308 16.24 -15.08 0.50
CA THR A 308 17.31 -16.04 0.23
C THR A 308 18.17 -16.34 1.46
N GLY A 309 18.21 -15.43 2.42
CA GLY A 309 18.98 -15.58 3.65
C GLY A 309 18.30 -16.45 4.73
N PRO A 310 19.03 -16.83 5.77
CA PRO A 310 18.54 -17.76 6.81
C PRO A 310 17.55 -17.13 7.82
N VAL A 311 17.53 -15.79 7.96
CA VAL A 311 16.71 -15.03 8.92
C VAL A 311 16.14 -13.82 8.22
N LEU A 312 14.87 -13.51 8.46
CA LEU A 312 14.20 -12.34 7.88
C LEU A 312 14.77 -11.05 8.47
N SER A 313 15.37 -10.25 7.61
CA SER A 313 15.91 -8.92 7.94
C SER A 313 15.15 -7.83 7.20
N TYR A 314 13.93 -7.53 7.68
CA TYR A 314 13.11 -6.45 7.12
C TYR A 314 13.59 -5.10 7.66
N ARG A 315 14.45 -4.43 6.90
CA ARG A 315 15.02 -3.12 7.27
C ARG A 315 15.43 -2.33 6.03
N ARG A 316 15.68 -1.04 6.23
CA ARG A 316 16.32 -0.21 5.20
C ARG A 316 17.69 -0.78 4.86
N PRO A 317 17.98 -1.01 3.56
CA PRO A 317 19.27 -1.57 3.15
C PRO A 317 20.46 -0.68 3.45
N GLU A 318 21.61 -1.30 3.66
CA GLU A 318 22.93 -0.65 3.74
C GLU A 318 23.53 -0.38 2.34
N ALA A 319 22.95 -1.00 1.30
CA ALA A 319 23.23 -0.73 -0.11
C ALA A 319 22.06 0.04 -0.75
N LEU A 320 22.20 0.49 -1.99
CA LEU A 320 21.13 1.16 -2.74
C LEU A 320 19.87 0.30 -2.83
N LEU A 321 20.03 -1.02 -2.98
CA LEU A 321 18.97 -2.02 -3.08
C LEU A 321 19.39 -3.29 -2.32
N ASP A 322 18.42 -3.98 -1.71
CA ASP A 322 18.60 -5.33 -1.16
C ASP A 322 17.80 -6.32 -2.01
N THR A 323 18.48 -7.10 -2.84
CA THR A 323 17.86 -8.12 -3.70
C THR A 323 17.70 -9.48 -3.01
N SER A 324 18.18 -9.63 -1.78
CA SER A 324 18.07 -10.90 -1.03
C SER A 324 16.64 -11.23 -0.61
N TRP A 325 15.74 -10.25 -0.62
CA TRP A 325 14.32 -10.43 -0.33
C TRP A 325 13.46 -9.44 -1.11
N GLY A 326 12.20 -9.81 -1.30
CA GLY A 326 11.26 -8.95 -2.02
C GLY A 326 9.99 -9.68 -2.42
N VAL A 327 9.32 -9.11 -3.40
CA VAL A 327 8.11 -9.67 -4.01
C VAL A 327 8.21 -9.67 -5.52
N ILE A 328 7.82 -10.79 -6.13
CA ILE A 328 7.62 -10.91 -7.58
C ILE A 328 6.12 -11.04 -7.81
N CYS A 329 5.55 -10.16 -8.62
CA CYS A 329 4.13 -10.19 -8.95
C CYS A 329 3.93 -10.36 -10.45
N PHE A 330 2.94 -11.17 -10.81
CA PHE A 330 2.42 -11.35 -12.16
C PHE A 330 1.00 -10.77 -12.22
N PRO A 331 0.82 -9.46 -12.55
CA PRO A 331 -0.49 -8.82 -12.58
C PRO A 331 -1.49 -9.46 -13.53
N ASP A 332 -0.99 -10.19 -14.54
CA ASP A 332 -1.80 -10.90 -15.53
C ASP A 332 -2.24 -12.31 -15.06
N HIS A 333 -1.77 -12.77 -13.89
CA HIS A 333 -2.09 -14.09 -13.33
C HIS A 333 -3.14 -13.97 -12.20
N PHE A 334 -4.33 -13.46 -12.56
CA PHE A 334 -5.52 -13.49 -11.72
C PHE A 334 -6.66 -14.20 -12.47
N VAL A 335 -7.59 -14.77 -11.74
CA VAL A 335 -8.70 -15.55 -12.31
C VAL A 335 -9.55 -14.65 -13.21
N GLY A 336 -9.76 -15.09 -14.47
CA GLY A 336 -10.57 -14.34 -15.43
C GLY A 336 -9.87 -13.18 -16.13
N GLN A 337 -8.57 -13.01 -15.94
CA GLN A 337 -7.78 -12.07 -16.76
C GLN A 337 -7.75 -12.54 -18.22
N PRO A 338 -7.97 -11.64 -19.19
CA PRO A 338 -7.82 -11.98 -20.59
C PRO A 338 -6.36 -12.31 -20.92
N PRO A 339 -6.09 -13.13 -21.92
CA PRO A 339 -4.73 -13.34 -22.41
C PRO A 339 -4.07 -12.01 -22.80
N ALA A 340 -2.85 -11.78 -22.34
CA ALA A 340 -2.06 -10.60 -22.69
C ALA A 340 -1.01 -10.94 -23.76
N ASP A 341 -0.75 -10.02 -24.67
CA ASP A 341 0.33 -10.15 -25.67
C ASP A 341 1.70 -10.11 -25.02
N LEU A 342 1.83 -9.34 -23.95
CA LEU A 342 3.01 -9.23 -23.09
C LEU A 342 2.58 -9.38 -21.64
N LEU A 343 3.23 -10.28 -20.91
CA LEU A 343 3.05 -10.43 -19.47
C LEU A 343 3.91 -9.44 -18.70
N GLN A 344 3.38 -8.89 -17.64
CA GLN A 344 4.14 -8.09 -16.70
C GLN A 344 4.80 -8.99 -15.64
N ILE A 345 6.10 -8.79 -15.44
CA ILE A 345 6.82 -9.28 -14.26
C ILE A 345 7.25 -8.07 -13.46
N ARG A 346 6.76 -7.96 -12.24
CA ARG A 346 7.07 -6.85 -11.33
C ARG A 346 7.90 -7.39 -10.18
N VAL A 347 9.07 -6.79 -9.97
CA VAL A 347 10.00 -7.17 -8.89
C VAL A 347 10.18 -5.95 -7.99
N THR A 348 9.84 -6.10 -6.73
CA THR A 348 9.96 -5.04 -5.72
C THR A 348 10.93 -5.47 -4.64
N ASN A 349 11.94 -4.66 -4.40
CA ASN A 349 12.97 -4.86 -3.40
C ASN A 349 13.11 -3.64 -2.51
N ALA A 350 13.52 -3.82 -1.25
CA ALA A 350 13.80 -2.70 -0.36
C ALA A 350 14.95 -1.84 -0.88
N ALA A 351 14.79 -0.52 -0.77
CA ALA A 351 15.75 0.45 -1.28
C ALA A 351 16.06 1.54 -0.27
N SER A 352 17.31 1.98 -0.24
CA SER A 352 17.81 2.97 0.71
C SER A 352 17.66 4.40 0.17
N TYR A 353 16.59 5.10 0.57
CA TYR A 353 16.40 6.50 0.15
C TYR A 353 17.64 7.39 0.41
N PRO A 354 18.30 7.37 1.60
CA PRO A 354 19.46 8.23 1.83
C PRO A 354 20.60 7.99 0.84
N LEU A 355 20.86 6.74 0.49
CA LEU A 355 21.92 6.40 -0.47
C LEU A 355 21.55 6.84 -1.89
N TRP A 356 20.28 6.66 -2.30
CA TRP A 356 19.80 7.18 -3.59
C TRP A 356 19.87 8.69 -3.64
N LYS A 357 19.58 9.40 -2.55
CA LYS A 357 19.60 10.86 -2.46
C LYS A 357 21.02 11.43 -2.47
N ALA A 358 21.98 10.68 -1.98
CA ALA A 358 23.40 11.08 -1.94
C ALA A 358 24.12 10.90 -3.29
N LEU A 359 23.51 10.25 -4.28
CA LEU A 359 24.11 10.08 -5.59
C LEU A 359 24.25 11.44 -6.29
N ALA A 360 25.38 11.64 -6.95
CA ALA A 360 25.55 12.73 -7.89
C ALA A 360 24.54 12.59 -9.05
N PRO A 361 24.00 13.69 -9.60
CA PRO A 361 22.97 13.64 -10.65
C PRO A 361 23.35 12.74 -11.85
N GLU A 362 24.61 12.78 -12.26
CA GLU A 362 25.15 11.98 -13.37
C GLU A 362 25.25 10.48 -13.07
N ALA A 363 25.38 10.13 -11.79
CA ALA A 363 25.47 8.73 -11.35
C ALA A 363 24.07 8.07 -11.21
N TYR A 364 23.01 8.85 -11.06
CA TYR A 364 21.68 8.32 -10.83
C TYR A 364 21.21 7.37 -11.95
N GLY A 365 21.34 7.77 -13.20
CA GLY A 365 20.93 6.98 -14.35
C GLY A 365 21.66 5.63 -14.43
N PRO A 366 23.03 5.62 -14.47
CA PRO A 366 23.82 4.39 -14.43
C PRO A 366 23.50 3.48 -13.23
N MET A 367 23.37 4.02 -12.02
CA MET A 367 23.05 3.22 -10.84
C MET A 367 21.64 2.64 -10.93
N LYS A 368 20.65 3.39 -11.43
CA LYS A 368 19.32 2.87 -11.67
C LYS A 368 19.33 1.68 -12.63
N GLN A 369 20.08 1.76 -13.73
CA GLN A 369 20.21 0.65 -14.68
C GLN A 369 20.90 -0.57 -14.05
N LEU A 370 22.00 -0.37 -13.33
CA LEU A 370 22.73 -1.44 -12.63
C LEU A 370 21.81 -2.21 -11.69
N TRP A 371 21.07 -1.49 -10.82
CA TRP A 371 20.21 -2.13 -9.83
C TRP A 371 18.92 -2.69 -10.42
N THR A 372 18.45 -2.17 -11.56
CA THR A 372 17.39 -2.80 -12.35
C THR A 372 17.84 -4.18 -12.85
N GLY A 373 19.06 -4.27 -13.39
CA GLY A 373 19.67 -5.56 -13.79
C GLY A 373 19.80 -6.53 -12.62
N ALA A 374 20.33 -6.08 -11.48
CA ALA A 374 20.50 -6.92 -10.29
C ALA A 374 19.16 -7.45 -9.74
N ALA A 375 18.09 -6.64 -9.78
CA ALA A 375 16.75 -7.10 -9.40
C ALA A 375 16.20 -8.18 -10.35
N VAL A 376 16.45 -8.04 -11.64
CA VAL A 376 16.09 -9.06 -12.64
C VAL A 376 16.87 -10.36 -12.38
N GLU A 377 18.19 -10.30 -12.25
CA GLU A 377 19.05 -11.47 -11.99
C GLU A 377 18.59 -12.24 -10.73
N ALA A 378 18.37 -11.52 -9.62
CA ALA A 378 17.89 -12.13 -8.38
C ALA A 378 16.51 -12.80 -8.55
N SER A 379 15.62 -12.20 -9.34
CA SER A 379 14.30 -12.79 -9.61
C SER A 379 14.39 -14.03 -10.51
N GLU A 380 15.36 -14.09 -11.43
CA GLU A 380 15.56 -15.25 -12.32
C GLU A 380 15.97 -16.52 -11.57
N GLU A 381 16.67 -16.41 -10.45
CA GLU A 381 16.97 -17.54 -9.57
C GLU A 381 15.67 -18.20 -9.04
N ILE A 382 14.60 -17.43 -8.95
CA ILE A 382 13.32 -17.85 -8.40
C ILE A 382 12.35 -18.32 -9.48
N ILE A 383 12.20 -17.52 -10.55
CA ILE A 383 11.18 -17.76 -11.58
C ILE A 383 11.74 -18.35 -12.88
N GLY A 384 13.06 -18.38 -13.06
CA GLY A 384 13.74 -18.80 -14.27
C GLY A 384 14.04 -17.64 -15.22
N ASN A 385 14.92 -17.88 -16.18
CA ASN A 385 15.47 -16.85 -17.05
C ASN A 385 14.41 -16.20 -17.95
N TYR A 386 14.41 -14.88 -17.99
CA TYR A 386 13.52 -14.08 -18.86
C TYR A 386 14.17 -12.79 -19.38
N HIS A 387 15.34 -12.38 -18.85
CA HIS A 387 15.96 -11.08 -19.18
C HIS A 387 16.20 -10.88 -20.68
N GLN A 388 16.65 -11.92 -21.39
CA GLN A 388 16.89 -11.88 -22.85
C GLN A 388 15.60 -11.70 -23.68
N SER A 389 14.44 -11.89 -23.05
CA SER A 389 13.14 -11.80 -23.69
C SER A 389 12.37 -10.54 -23.31
N ILE A 390 12.98 -9.64 -22.55
CA ILE A 390 12.36 -8.37 -22.15
C ILE A 390 12.18 -7.49 -23.39
N VAL A 391 10.93 -7.17 -23.72
CA VAL A 391 10.57 -6.28 -24.83
C VAL A 391 10.57 -4.82 -24.36
N TYR A 392 10.14 -4.58 -23.13
CA TYR A 392 10.11 -3.27 -22.50
C TYR A 392 10.42 -3.40 -21.01
N GLN A 393 11.13 -2.42 -20.47
CA GLN A 393 11.45 -2.36 -19.05
C GLN A 393 11.42 -0.93 -18.54
N ASP A 394 10.86 -0.73 -17.37
CA ASP A 394 10.95 0.50 -16.59
C ASP A 394 11.20 0.17 -15.12
N SER A 395 11.69 1.13 -14.37
CA SER A 395 11.87 1.01 -12.93
C SER A 395 11.69 2.36 -12.25
N PHE A 396 11.32 2.35 -10.98
CA PHE A 396 11.29 3.55 -10.16
C PHE A 396 11.94 3.30 -8.79
N THR A 397 12.61 4.34 -8.31
CA THR A 397 13.42 4.33 -7.09
C THR A 397 12.70 5.12 -5.98
N PRO A 398 13.21 5.13 -4.74
CA PRO A 398 12.70 5.98 -3.68
C PRO A 398 12.58 7.46 -4.06
N LEU A 399 13.50 7.98 -4.89
CA LEU A 399 13.43 9.38 -5.37
C LEU A 399 12.26 9.61 -6.34
N THR A 400 11.93 8.61 -7.14
CA THR A 400 10.74 8.65 -8.00
C THR A 400 9.48 8.70 -7.15
N ILE A 401 9.39 7.85 -6.11
CA ILE A 401 8.26 7.84 -5.18
C ILE A 401 8.12 9.20 -4.51
N GLU A 402 9.19 9.75 -3.92
CA GLU A 402 9.17 11.08 -3.29
C GLU A 402 8.73 12.16 -4.29
N ARG A 403 9.29 12.16 -5.50
CA ARG A 403 8.98 13.15 -6.54
C ARG A 403 7.48 13.23 -6.85
N PHE A 404 6.82 12.08 -7.01
CA PHE A 404 5.42 12.04 -7.46
C PHE A 404 4.41 12.06 -6.32
N THR A 405 4.77 11.55 -5.14
CA THR A 405 3.85 11.47 -3.98
C THR A 405 4.14 12.51 -2.91
N ARG A 406 5.31 13.15 -2.95
CA ARG A 406 5.87 14.05 -1.91
C ARG A 406 6.04 13.38 -0.54
N LYS A 407 5.86 12.08 -0.44
CA LYS A 407 6.14 11.33 0.78
C LYS A 407 7.61 11.45 1.15
N ALA A 408 7.87 11.97 2.35
CA ALA A 408 9.23 12.10 2.89
C ALA A 408 9.97 10.77 2.81
N GLN A 409 11.21 10.81 2.34
CA GLN A 409 12.07 9.63 2.14
C GLN A 409 11.49 8.58 1.17
N GLY A 410 10.49 8.91 0.35
CA GLY A 410 9.79 7.94 -0.49
C GLY A 410 9.12 6.82 0.30
N ALA A 411 8.77 7.05 1.56
CA ALA A 411 8.24 6.03 2.46
C ALA A 411 6.86 5.53 2.00
N VAL A 412 6.76 4.23 1.69
CA VAL A 412 5.54 3.63 1.13
C VAL A 412 4.47 3.44 2.21
N TYR A 413 4.87 3.02 3.41
CA TYR A 413 3.93 2.75 4.52
C TYR A 413 3.83 3.90 5.53
N GLY A 414 4.43 5.07 5.19
CA GLY A 414 4.42 6.27 6.01
C GLY A 414 5.19 6.11 7.32
N SER A 415 4.75 6.83 8.35
CA SER A 415 5.35 6.84 9.69
C SER A 415 5.18 5.51 10.42
N ALA A 416 6.18 5.09 11.19
CA ALA A 416 6.02 4.02 12.18
C ALA A 416 5.14 4.49 13.36
N VAL A 417 5.23 5.77 13.73
CA VAL A 417 4.36 6.37 14.76
C VAL A 417 3.04 6.78 14.12
N LYS A 418 1.94 6.13 14.51
CA LYS A 418 0.61 6.34 13.94
C LYS A 418 -0.25 7.28 14.79
N ILE A 419 -1.05 8.12 14.12
CA ILE A 419 -2.10 8.95 14.74
C ILE A 419 -3.45 8.29 14.49
N ARG A 420 -3.77 7.27 15.31
CA ARG A 420 -4.92 6.36 15.07
C ARG A 420 -6.30 7.03 15.07
N ASP A 421 -6.45 8.14 15.78
CA ASP A 421 -7.70 8.91 15.82
C ASP A 421 -7.81 9.96 14.70
N GLY A 422 -6.69 10.21 13.98
CA GLY A 422 -6.61 11.21 12.92
C GLY A 422 -6.57 12.65 13.42
N LEU A 423 -6.39 12.91 14.73
CA LEU A 423 -6.38 14.24 15.30
C LEU A 423 -5.00 14.90 15.22
N THR A 424 -5.01 16.22 15.10
CA THR A 424 -3.82 17.06 15.20
C THR A 424 -4.00 18.06 16.38
N PRO A 425 -3.00 18.88 16.71
CA PRO A 425 -3.18 19.93 17.72
C PRO A 425 -4.27 20.95 17.40
N TRP A 426 -4.64 21.10 16.12
CA TRP A 426 -5.71 22.00 15.72
C TRP A 426 -7.03 21.25 15.57
N PRO A 427 -8.14 21.75 16.19
CA PRO A 427 -9.38 20.99 16.32
C PRO A 427 -10.09 20.70 14.98
N ASN A 428 -9.74 21.39 13.90
CA ASN A 428 -10.32 21.22 12.58
C ASN A 428 -9.30 20.87 11.48
N LEU A 429 -8.11 20.37 11.87
CA LEU A 429 -7.16 19.72 10.98
C LEU A 429 -7.07 18.24 11.32
N PHE A 430 -7.30 17.42 10.34
CA PHE A 430 -7.31 15.96 10.48
C PHE A 430 -6.29 15.29 9.56
N ILE A 431 -5.85 14.08 9.92
CA ILE A 431 -4.94 13.25 9.13
C ILE A 431 -5.64 11.93 8.79
N ALA A 432 -5.54 11.49 7.53
CA ALA A 432 -5.95 10.18 7.10
C ALA A 432 -4.90 9.52 6.19
N GLY A 433 -5.03 8.23 5.95
CA GLY A 433 -4.13 7.44 5.13
C GLY A 433 -3.25 6.51 5.94
N THR A 434 -2.10 6.16 5.40
CA THR A 434 -1.17 5.21 6.01
C THR A 434 -0.71 5.62 7.41
N ASP A 435 -0.62 6.92 7.67
CA ASP A 435 -0.12 7.47 8.93
C ASP A 435 -1.16 7.40 10.07
N GLN A 436 -2.42 7.11 9.74
CA GLN A 436 -3.44 6.76 10.73
C GLN A 436 -3.34 5.28 11.18
N GLY A 437 -2.63 4.43 10.43
CA GLY A 437 -2.43 3.02 10.76
C GLY A 437 -3.25 2.05 9.90
N PHE A 438 -3.92 2.55 8.86
CA PHE A 438 -4.62 1.74 7.89
C PHE A 438 -3.74 1.56 6.65
N LEU A 439 -3.30 0.33 6.37
CA LEU A 439 -2.37 0.02 5.30
C LEU A 439 -3.06 -0.75 4.16
N GLY A 440 -2.40 -0.76 2.99
CA GLY A 440 -2.98 -1.31 1.78
C GLY A 440 -4.09 -0.43 1.17
N ILE A 441 -4.63 -0.83 0.03
CA ILE A 441 -5.62 -0.06 -0.74
C ILE A 441 -6.94 0.07 0.03
N VAL A 442 -7.49 -1.05 0.49
CA VAL A 442 -8.75 -1.08 1.24
C VAL A 442 -8.59 -0.33 2.57
N GLY A 443 -7.48 -0.54 3.28
CA GLY A 443 -7.18 0.16 4.53
C GLY A 443 -7.08 1.67 4.33
N ALA A 444 -6.33 2.15 3.33
CA ALA A 444 -6.20 3.57 3.05
C ALA A 444 -7.55 4.25 2.78
N MET A 445 -8.44 3.59 2.02
CA MET A 445 -9.79 4.10 1.77
C MET A 445 -10.64 4.12 3.04
N LEU A 446 -10.58 3.06 3.86
CA LEU A 446 -11.29 2.99 5.13
C LEU A 446 -10.80 4.06 6.12
N SER A 447 -9.51 4.42 6.08
CA SER A 447 -8.95 5.52 6.86
C SER A 447 -9.66 6.85 6.56
N GLY A 448 -9.74 7.23 5.28
CA GLY A 448 -10.43 8.45 4.87
C GLY A 448 -11.90 8.48 5.31
N ILE A 449 -12.62 7.36 5.13
CA ILE A 449 -14.01 7.22 5.56
C ILE A 449 -14.15 7.35 7.08
N THR A 450 -13.24 6.74 7.84
CA THR A 450 -13.29 6.71 9.31
C THR A 450 -13.15 8.12 9.89
N VAL A 451 -12.20 8.90 9.38
CA VAL A 451 -12.00 10.28 9.82
C VAL A 451 -13.23 11.14 9.51
N VAL A 452 -13.78 11.03 8.30
CA VAL A 452 -15.00 11.77 7.92
C VAL A 452 -16.19 11.39 8.81
N ASN A 453 -16.43 10.09 9.02
CA ASN A 453 -17.54 9.65 9.87
C ASN A 453 -17.39 10.12 11.32
N ARG A 454 -16.16 10.11 11.85
CA ARG A 454 -15.89 10.37 13.27
C ARG A 454 -15.88 11.86 13.61
N HIS A 455 -15.41 12.70 12.69
CA HIS A 455 -15.10 14.10 13.01
C HIS A 455 -15.87 15.12 12.17
N LEU A 456 -16.45 14.71 11.03
CA LEU A 456 -17.05 15.65 10.08
C LEU A 456 -18.53 15.41 9.79
N LEU A 457 -19.09 14.28 10.18
CA LEU A 457 -20.50 13.93 9.99
C LEU A 457 -21.30 13.79 11.30
N GLN A 458 -20.70 14.20 12.40
CA GLN A 458 -21.42 14.25 13.70
C GLN A 458 -22.30 15.48 13.81
#